data_2225984a9b272fa67987b794e44d6f7c
#
_entry.id   2225984a9b272fa67987b794e44d6f7c
#
_cell.length_a   1.000
_cell.length_b   1.000
_cell.length_c   1.000
_cell.angle_alpha   90.00
_cell.angle_beta   90.00
_cell.angle_gamma   90.00
#
_symmetry.space_group_name_H-M   'P 1'
#
loop_
_entity.id
_entity.type
_entity.pdbx_description
1 polymer ?
#
loop_
_entity_poly.entity_id
_entity_poly.type
_entity_poly.pdbx_seq_one_letter_code
_entity_poly.pdbx_strand_id
1 'polypeptide(L)'
;MTHRDDLQRRYQAAAHAVQAGVAMELNDDPPSNSASPVSPKMLRTGVNLAMVEHGALIRVLIAKGIFTEEEYFEELVKGVEDEKRLYEERLSARYGGKTKVTLV
;
A
#
# COMPACT_ATOMS: atom_id res chain seq x y z
N MET A 1 23.04 12.13 0.43
CA MET A 1 21.67 11.64 0.37
C MET A 1 20.73 12.66 0.99
N THR A 2 19.70 13.07 0.26
CA THR A 2 18.76 14.08 0.73
C THR A 2 17.65 13.41 1.56
N HIS A 3 16.89 14.24 2.28
CA HIS A 3 15.69 13.76 2.96
C HIS A 3 14.70 13.15 1.94
N ARG A 4 14.59 13.76 0.76
CA ARG A 4 13.73 13.25 -0.30
C ARG A 4 14.16 11.85 -0.75
N ASP A 5 15.46 11.63 -0.88
CA ASP A 5 15.99 10.32 -1.26
C ASP A 5 15.70 9.28 -0.20
N ASP A 6 15.80 9.64 1.08
CA ASP A 6 15.48 8.75 2.18
C ASP A 6 13.99 8.36 2.15
N LEU A 7 13.12 9.34 1.97
CA LEU A 7 11.67 9.08 1.87
C LEU A 7 11.36 8.15 0.70
N GLN A 8 11.98 8.42 -0.44
CA GLN A 8 11.74 7.61 -1.64
C GLN A 8 12.17 6.17 -1.43
N ARG A 9 13.33 5.97 -0.82
CA ARG A 9 13.83 4.64 -0.50
C ARG A 9 12.89 3.91 0.47
N ARG A 10 12.43 4.59 1.51
CA ARG A 10 11.50 4.02 2.48
C ARG A 10 10.17 3.66 1.83
N TYR A 11 9.68 4.51 0.95
CA TYR A 11 8.45 4.24 0.21
C TYR A 11 8.58 2.98 -0.64
N GLN A 12 9.66 2.88 -1.42
CA GLN A 12 9.88 1.73 -2.29
C GLN A 12 10.00 0.44 -1.51
N ALA A 13 10.72 0.47 -0.39
CA ALA A 13 10.87 -0.71 0.45
C ALA A 13 9.54 -1.16 1.04
N ALA A 14 8.75 -0.23 1.57
CA ALA A 14 7.46 -0.55 2.16
C ALA A 14 6.46 -1.03 1.12
N ALA A 15 6.43 -0.40 -0.06
CA ALA A 15 5.54 -0.80 -1.15
C ALA A 15 5.87 -2.21 -1.64
N HIS A 16 7.17 -2.51 -1.76
CA HIS A 16 7.60 -3.85 -2.13
C HIS A 16 7.18 -4.89 -1.10
N ALA A 17 7.30 -4.56 0.18
CA ALA A 17 6.90 -5.45 1.27
C ALA A 17 5.38 -5.69 1.24
N VAL A 18 4.58 -4.66 1.00
CA VAL A 18 3.13 -4.82 0.86
C VAL A 18 2.79 -5.73 -0.31
N GLN A 19 3.47 -5.57 -1.43
CA GLN A 19 3.27 -6.44 -2.60
C GLN A 19 3.54 -7.90 -2.25
N ALA A 20 4.62 -8.17 -1.51
CA ALA A 20 4.93 -9.53 -1.04
C ALA A 20 3.84 -10.06 -0.13
N GLY A 21 3.31 -9.21 0.76
CA GLY A 21 2.21 -9.58 1.65
C GLY A 21 0.95 -9.94 0.90
N VAL A 22 0.60 -9.18 -0.12
CA VAL A 22 -0.55 -9.47 -0.98
C VAL A 22 -0.37 -10.84 -1.66
N ALA A 23 0.83 -11.10 -2.20
CA ALA A 23 1.10 -12.37 -2.86
C ALA A 23 0.93 -13.55 -1.89
N MET A 24 1.41 -13.40 -0.66
CA MET A 24 1.25 -14.44 0.36
C MET A 24 -0.21 -14.68 0.71
N GLU A 25 -0.99 -13.62 0.88
CA GLU A 25 -2.42 -13.76 1.18
C GLU A 25 -3.16 -14.44 0.03
N LEU A 26 -2.87 -14.08 -1.21
CA LEU A 26 -3.52 -14.68 -2.36
C LEU A 26 -3.17 -16.16 -2.54
N ASN A 27 -1.97 -16.56 -2.16
CA ASN A 27 -1.58 -17.96 -2.20
C ASN A 27 -2.31 -18.79 -1.13
N ASP A 28 -2.53 -18.20 0.03
CA ASP A 28 -3.20 -18.87 1.14
C ASP A 28 -4.72 -18.93 0.97
N ASP A 29 -5.28 -17.95 0.25
CA ASP A 29 -6.73 -17.85 0.04
C ASP A 29 -7.05 -18.19 -1.43
N PRO A 30 -7.42 -19.45 -1.71
CA PRO A 30 -7.71 -19.84 -3.08
C PRO A 30 -8.84 -19.01 -3.68
N PRO A 31 -8.69 -18.54 -4.92
CA PRO A 31 -9.72 -17.71 -5.55
C PRO A 31 -11.04 -18.45 -5.83
N SER A 32 -11.03 -19.77 -5.73
CA SER A 32 -12.24 -20.57 -5.95
C SER A 32 -13.36 -20.27 -4.97
N ASN A 33 -13.04 -19.65 -3.82
CA ASN A 33 -14.05 -19.34 -2.81
C ASN A 33 -14.52 -17.90 -2.89
N SER A 34 -14.10 -17.18 -3.89
CA SER A 34 -14.49 -15.80 -4.05
C SER A 34 -15.95 -15.72 -4.46
N ALA A 35 -16.76 -15.15 -3.61
CA ALA A 35 -18.16 -14.87 -3.92
C ALA A 35 -18.31 -13.72 -4.90
N SER A 36 -17.24 -13.00 -5.18
CA SER A 36 -17.27 -11.83 -6.05
C SER A 36 -16.09 -11.91 -7.01
N PRO A 37 -16.29 -12.49 -8.18
CA PRO A 37 -15.24 -12.52 -9.17
C PRO A 37 -14.99 -11.11 -9.71
N VAL A 38 -13.90 -10.52 -9.29
CA VAL A 38 -13.49 -9.23 -9.81
C VAL A 38 -12.62 -9.49 -11.02
N SER A 39 -13.08 -9.09 -12.19
CA SER A 39 -12.31 -9.28 -13.41
C SER A 39 -11.08 -8.37 -13.42
N PRO A 40 -9.99 -8.76 -14.10
CA PRO A 40 -8.85 -7.87 -14.27
C PRO A 40 -9.20 -6.50 -14.83
N LYS A 41 -10.18 -6.45 -15.72
CA LYS A 41 -10.66 -5.19 -16.29
C LYS A 41 -11.25 -4.29 -15.23
N MET A 42 -12.08 -4.85 -14.35
CA MET A 42 -12.71 -4.08 -13.26
C MET A 42 -11.68 -3.59 -12.26
N LEU A 43 -10.74 -4.45 -11.91
CA LEU A 43 -9.65 -4.06 -11.00
C LEU A 43 -8.83 -2.93 -11.59
N ARG A 44 -8.43 -3.05 -12.84
CA ARG A 44 -7.62 -2.03 -13.50
C ARG A 44 -8.37 -0.71 -13.59
N THR A 45 -9.64 -0.76 -13.95
CA THR A 45 -10.46 0.45 -14.02
C THR A 45 -10.58 1.12 -12.66
N GLY A 46 -10.85 0.33 -11.63
CA GLY A 46 -10.95 0.86 -10.26
C GLY A 46 -9.65 1.50 -9.80
N VAL A 47 -8.52 0.87 -10.06
CA VAL A 47 -7.22 1.42 -9.69
C VAL A 47 -6.96 2.73 -10.44
N ASN A 48 -7.23 2.77 -11.74
CA ASN A 48 -7.02 3.98 -12.53
C ASN A 48 -7.88 5.14 -12.04
N LEU A 49 -9.15 4.87 -11.75
CA LEU A 49 -10.05 5.91 -11.24
C LEU A 49 -9.61 6.39 -9.87
N ALA A 50 -9.21 5.48 -8.99
CA ALA A 50 -8.70 5.85 -7.67
C ALA A 50 -7.45 6.73 -7.78
N MET A 51 -6.56 6.43 -8.70
CA MET A 51 -5.36 7.25 -8.92
C MET A 51 -5.71 8.65 -9.41
N VAL A 52 -6.67 8.76 -10.31
CA VAL A 52 -7.11 10.06 -10.83
C VAL A 52 -7.75 10.90 -9.73
N GLU A 53 -8.65 10.29 -8.96
CA GLU A 53 -9.33 10.98 -7.86
C GLU A 53 -8.34 11.44 -6.80
N HIS A 54 -7.43 10.57 -6.42
CA HIS A 54 -6.41 10.86 -5.44
C HIS A 54 -5.50 12.00 -5.91
N GLY A 55 -5.03 11.92 -7.14
CA GLY A 55 -4.18 12.94 -7.72
C GLY A 55 -4.87 14.30 -7.83
N ALA A 56 -6.14 14.29 -8.20
CA ALA A 56 -6.92 15.52 -8.30
C ALA A 56 -7.06 16.20 -6.94
N LEU A 57 -7.38 15.42 -5.90
CA LEU A 57 -7.52 15.94 -4.54
C LEU A 57 -6.21 16.56 -4.05
N ILE A 58 -5.11 15.85 -4.23
CA ILE A 58 -3.79 16.33 -3.80
C ILE A 58 -3.44 17.64 -4.49
N ARG A 59 -3.65 17.70 -5.81
CA ARG A 59 -3.33 18.92 -6.56
C ARG A 59 -4.12 20.13 -6.09
N VAL A 60 -5.41 19.93 -5.80
CA VAL A 60 -6.24 21.00 -5.30
C VAL A 60 -5.74 21.49 -3.93
N LEU A 61 -5.40 20.55 -3.04
CA LEU A 61 -4.96 20.90 -1.69
C LEU A 61 -3.59 21.60 -1.71
N ILE A 62 -2.70 21.16 -2.55
CA ILE A 62 -1.40 21.82 -2.71
C ILE A 62 -1.59 23.23 -3.29
N ALA A 63 -2.43 23.35 -4.31
CA ALA A 63 -2.68 24.65 -4.94
C ALA A 63 -3.29 25.63 -3.95
N LYS A 64 -4.09 25.17 -3.01
CA LYS A 64 -4.69 26.01 -1.97
C LYS A 64 -3.75 26.26 -0.78
N GLY A 65 -2.55 25.70 -0.81
CA GLY A 65 -1.59 25.92 0.26
C GLY A 65 -1.90 25.17 1.55
N ILE A 66 -2.75 24.16 1.49
CA ILE A 66 -3.11 23.37 2.68
C ILE A 66 -1.91 22.56 3.15
N PHE A 67 -1.16 21.99 2.20
CA PHE A 67 0.09 21.30 2.52
C PHE A 67 1.03 21.33 1.31
N THR A 68 2.28 20.98 1.53
CA THR A 68 3.30 20.92 0.48
C THR A 68 3.42 19.50 -0.04
N GLU A 69 4.05 19.34 -1.21
CA GLU A 69 4.36 18.01 -1.73
C GLU A 69 5.21 17.22 -0.75
N GLU A 70 6.14 17.88 -0.07
CA GLU A 70 7.03 17.24 0.90
C GLU A 70 6.26 16.69 2.08
N GLU A 71 5.35 17.50 2.63
CA GLU A 71 4.49 17.07 3.73
C GLU A 71 3.63 15.89 3.33
N TYR A 72 3.07 15.93 2.12
CA TYR A 72 2.27 14.83 1.61
C TYR A 72 3.11 13.55 1.48
N PHE A 73 4.31 13.68 0.92
CA PHE A 73 5.18 12.52 0.72
C PHE A 73 5.59 11.89 2.04
N GLU A 74 5.89 12.70 3.05
CA GLU A 74 6.20 12.17 4.37
C GLU A 74 5.04 11.34 4.94
N GLU A 75 3.82 11.84 4.82
CA GLU A 75 2.64 11.10 5.28
C GLU A 75 2.39 9.85 4.45
N LEU A 76 2.63 9.92 3.15
CA LEU A 76 2.49 8.76 2.27
C LEU A 76 3.44 7.63 2.68
N VAL A 77 4.68 7.97 2.96
CA VAL A 77 5.67 6.98 3.40
C VAL A 77 5.22 6.32 4.70
N LYS A 78 4.78 7.12 5.67
CA LYS A 78 4.26 6.59 6.94
C LYS A 78 3.07 5.65 6.70
N GLY A 79 2.17 6.05 5.81
CA GLY A 79 0.99 5.25 5.51
C GLY A 79 1.34 3.90 4.90
N VAL A 80 2.29 3.87 3.98
CA VAL A 80 2.71 2.61 3.34
C VAL A 80 3.47 1.72 4.35
N GLU A 81 4.26 2.34 5.21
CA GLU A 81 4.94 1.58 6.27
C GLU A 81 3.95 0.99 7.27
N ASP A 82 2.89 1.73 7.60
CA ASP A 82 1.81 1.21 8.45
C ASP A 82 1.08 0.05 7.78
N GLU A 83 0.82 0.15 6.48
CA GLU A 83 0.18 -0.93 5.73
C GLU A 83 1.02 -2.20 5.73
N LYS A 84 2.34 -2.05 5.54
CA LYS A 84 3.27 -3.17 5.66
C LYS A 84 3.13 -3.85 7.02
N ARG A 85 3.10 -3.08 8.11
CA ARG A 85 2.99 -3.62 9.45
C ARG A 85 1.67 -4.36 9.64
N LEU A 86 0.58 -3.84 9.10
CA LEU A 86 -0.72 -4.49 9.19
C LEU A 86 -0.73 -5.84 8.47
N TYR A 87 -0.09 -5.92 7.31
CA TYR A 87 0.06 -7.20 6.61
C TYR A 87 0.89 -8.18 7.43
N GLU A 88 1.98 -7.71 8.02
CA GLU A 88 2.82 -8.57 8.86
C GLU A 88 2.03 -9.12 10.05
N GLU A 89 1.21 -8.29 10.70
CA GLU A 89 0.37 -8.71 11.81
C GLU A 89 -0.66 -9.75 11.38
N ARG A 90 -1.35 -9.52 10.26
CA ARG A 90 -2.36 -10.45 9.77
C ARG A 90 -1.74 -11.80 9.38
N LEU A 91 -0.61 -11.76 8.69
CA LEU A 91 0.06 -12.99 8.29
C LEU A 91 0.59 -13.75 9.50
N SER A 92 1.15 -13.05 10.47
CA SER A 92 1.63 -13.68 11.71
C SER A 92 0.49 -14.34 12.48
N ALA A 93 -0.66 -13.67 12.56
CA ALA A 93 -1.84 -14.22 13.21
C ALA A 93 -2.37 -15.45 12.46
N ARG A 94 -2.32 -15.43 11.13
CA ARG A 94 -2.76 -16.56 10.29
C ARG A 94 -1.95 -17.83 10.58
N TYR A 95 -0.69 -17.67 10.91
CA TYR A 95 0.18 -18.79 11.27
C TYR A 95 0.13 -19.12 12.76
N GLY A 96 -0.93 -18.70 13.44
CA GLY A 96 -1.17 -19.04 14.83
C GLY A 96 -0.31 -18.30 15.84
N GLY A 97 0.32 -17.22 15.43
CA GLY A 97 1.19 -16.44 16.31
C GLY A 97 2.51 -17.10 16.67
N LYS A 98 2.77 -18.30 16.15
CA LYS A 98 4.01 -19.04 16.44
C LYS A 98 5.16 -18.58 15.58
N THR A 99 4.86 -18.00 14.44
CA THR A 99 5.85 -17.49 13.49
C THR A 99 5.60 -16.02 13.29
N LYS A 100 6.62 -15.23 13.53
CA LYS A 100 6.54 -13.78 13.26
C LYS A 100 6.91 -13.56 11.80
N VAL A 101 5.98 -12.96 11.04
CA VAL A 101 6.23 -12.62 9.64
C VAL A 101 6.78 -11.21 9.56
N THR A 102 7.89 -11.07 8.87
CA THR A 102 8.49 -9.75 8.57
C THR A 102 8.61 -9.65 7.06
N LEU A 103 8.06 -8.60 6.49
CA LEU A 103 8.09 -8.38 5.04
C LEU A 103 9.22 -7.41 4.69
N VAL A 104 9.89 -7.71 3.60
CA VAL A 104 11.00 -6.88 3.12
C VAL A 104 10.81 -6.47 1.67
#